data_ef503f6dab9942c56ec8e7f98feb83fa
#
_entry.id   ef503f6dab9942c56ec8e7f98feb83fa
#
_cell.length_a   1.000
_cell.length_b   1.000
_cell.length_c   1.000
_cell.angle_alpha   90.00
_cell.angle_beta   90.00
_cell.angle_gamma   90.00
#
_symmetry.space_group_name_H-M   'P 1'
#
loop_
_entity.id
_entity.type
_entity.pdbx_description
1 polymer ?
#
loop_
_entity_poly.entity_id
_entity_poly.type
_entity_poly.pdbx_seq_one_letter_code
_entity_poly.pdbx_strand_id
1 'polypeptide(L)'
;MQIPVALERLVFEFSRFPGVGRKTAQRLAFNILRYTTEETQNLTDALTQVKEQIRYCSVCSGFTDIDPCAICSHSSRDHQQVCVVEQPNNIFPIEKSGVFKGVYHVLMGAISPLDGIGPEQLNLKKLRNRIENKKISELILATNPVSYTHLTLPTSD
;
A
#
# COMPACT_ATOMS: atom_id res chain seq x y z
N MET A 1 25.79 32.53 0.32
CA MET A 1 25.90 31.78 -0.94
C MET A 1 24.51 31.22 -1.25
N GLN A 2 23.93 31.62 -2.36
CA GLN A 2 22.54 31.25 -2.69
C GLN A 2 22.56 29.91 -3.45
N ILE A 3 21.77 28.93 -3.01
CA ILE A 3 21.61 27.67 -3.71
C ILE A 3 20.83 27.94 -5.01
N PRO A 4 21.20 27.39 -6.18
CA PRO A 4 20.44 27.56 -7.41
C PRO A 4 19.00 27.11 -7.26
N VAL A 5 18.06 27.86 -7.82
CA VAL A 5 16.60 27.65 -7.64
C VAL A 5 16.15 26.23 -8.01
N ALA A 6 16.69 25.67 -9.10
CA ALA A 6 16.36 24.33 -9.53
C ALA A 6 16.80 23.28 -8.49
N LEU A 7 17.96 23.46 -7.88
CA LEU A 7 18.47 22.55 -6.86
C LEU A 7 17.67 22.68 -5.55
N GLU A 8 17.27 23.89 -5.18
CA GLU A 8 16.45 24.12 -4.00
C GLU A 8 15.07 23.47 -4.16
N ARG A 9 14.47 23.58 -5.34
CA ARG A 9 13.21 22.90 -5.67
C ARG A 9 13.33 21.37 -5.54
N LEU A 10 14.42 20.77 -6.04
CA LEU A 10 14.65 19.33 -5.92
C LEU A 10 14.83 18.90 -4.46
N VAL A 11 15.55 19.68 -3.66
CA VAL A 11 15.68 19.47 -2.20
C VAL A 11 14.31 19.53 -1.52
N PHE A 12 13.49 20.50 -1.88
CA PHE A 12 12.14 20.62 -1.35
C PHE A 12 11.30 19.38 -1.65
N GLU A 13 11.27 18.90 -2.90
CA GLU A 13 10.50 17.73 -3.28
C GLU A 13 10.97 16.47 -2.55
N PHE A 14 12.28 16.26 -2.40
CA PHE A 14 12.80 15.14 -1.62
C PHE A 14 12.47 15.26 -0.12
N SER A 15 12.40 16.46 0.44
CA SER A 15 12.07 16.66 1.85
C SER A 15 10.59 16.36 2.18
N ARG A 16 9.74 16.22 1.18
CA ARG A 16 8.32 15.80 1.34
C ARG A 16 8.14 14.31 1.58
N PHE A 17 9.20 13.49 1.33
CA PHE A 17 9.12 12.08 1.61
C PHE A 17 9.15 11.81 3.13
N PRO A 18 8.28 10.91 3.65
CA PRO A 18 8.29 10.54 5.06
C PRO A 18 9.68 10.05 5.48
N GLY A 19 10.18 10.56 6.61
CA GLY A 19 11.51 10.21 7.12
C GLY A 19 12.69 10.88 6.42
N VAL A 20 12.47 11.69 5.38
CA VAL A 20 13.52 12.44 4.68
C VAL A 20 13.58 13.86 5.20
N GLY A 21 14.50 14.12 6.14
CA GLY A 21 14.78 15.47 6.60
C GLY A 21 15.59 16.29 5.58
N ARG A 22 15.63 17.63 5.76
CA ARG A 22 16.29 18.57 4.85
C ARG A 22 17.75 18.18 4.52
N LYS A 23 18.52 17.72 5.50
CA LYS A 23 19.94 17.31 5.30
C LYS A 23 20.04 16.10 4.35
N THR A 24 19.14 15.11 4.52
CA THR A 24 19.09 13.94 3.64
C THR A 24 18.61 14.32 2.25
N ALA A 25 17.59 15.18 2.14
CA ALA A 25 17.10 15.71 0.88
C ALA A 25 18.19 16.45 0.07
N GLN A 26 18.99 17.28 0.74
CA GLN A 26 20.14 17.94 0.10
C GLN A 26 21.16 16.93 -0.43
N ARG A 27 21.50 15.90 0.37
CA ARG A 27 22.43 14.86 -0.06
C ARG A 27 21.92 14.09 -1.29
N LEU A 28 20.63 13.77 -1.32
CA LEU A 28 19.99 13.14 -2.47
C LEU A 28 20.04 14.06 -3.71
N ALA A 29 19.67 15.33 -3.55
CA ALA A 29 19.69 16.29 -4.64
C ALA A 29 21.12 16.50 -5.22
N PHE A 30 22.13 16.57 -4.36
CA PHE A 30 23.53 16.65 -4.82
C PHE A 30 24.01 15.36 -5.50
N ASN A 31 23.43 14.20 -5.13
CA ASN A 31 23.76 12.97 -5.83
C ASN A 31 23.21 12.97 -7.26
N ILE A 32 22.00 13.49 -7.48
CA ILE A 32 21.40 13.62 -8.82
C ILE A 32 22.27 14.49 -9.75
N LEU A 33 22.99 15.50 -9.23
CA LEU A 33 23.91 16.30 -10.06
C LEU A 33 25.07 15.49 -10.66
N ARG A 34 25.35 14.30 -10.14
CA ARG A 34 26.38 13.38 -10.65
C ARG A 34 25.82 12.40 -11.69
N TYR A 35 24.50 12.31 -11.81
CA TYR A 35 23.86 11.45 -12.79
C TYR A 35 24.07 11.97 -14.21
N THR A 36 24.19 11.06 -15.14
CA THR A 36 24.09 11.36 -16.55
C THR A 36 22.67 11.82 -16.91
N THR A 37 22.50 12.42 -18.06
CA THR A 37 21.18 12.77 -18.59
C THR A 37 20.30 11.53 -18.71
N GLU A 38 20.86 10.41 -19.17
CA GLU A 38 20.17 9.13 -19.31
C GLU A 38 19.68 8.56 -17.96
N GLU A 39 20.53 8.55 -16.94
CA GLU A 39 20.16 8.11 -15.57
C GLU A 39 19.07 8.99 -14.98
N THR A 40 19.15 10.29 -15.21
CA THR A 40 18.12 11.25 -14.75
C THR A 40 16.80 10.99 -15.47
N GLN A 41 16.84 10.76 -16.79
CA GLN A 41 15.64 10.44 -17.57
C GLN A 41 15.01 9.12 -17.09
N ASN A 42 15.79 8.08 -16.89
CA ASN A 42 15.32 6.79 -16.38
C ASN A 42 14.60 6.93 -15.02
N LEU A 43 15.12 7.75 -14.10
CA LEU A 43 14.48 8.03 -12.83
C LEU A 43 13.14 8.77 -13.03
N THR A 44 13.12 9.77 -13.90
CA THR A 44 11.91 10.55 -14.20
C THR A 44 10.83 9.66 -14.81
N ASP A 45 11.22 8.83 -15.76
CA ASP A 45 10.30 7.89 -16.43
C ASP A 45 9.74 6.85 -15.43
N ALA A 46 10.57 6.33 -14.54
CA ALA A 46 10.11 5.40 -13.49
C ALA A 46 9.07 6.03 -12.57
N LEU A 47 9.27 7.30 -12.15
CA LEU A 47 8.31 8.04 -11.33
C LEU A 47 6.99 8.27 -12.06
N THR A 48 7.06 8.62 -13.35
CA THR A 48 5.89 8.84 -14.20
C THR A 48 5.12 7.53 -14.41
N GLN A 49 5.81 6.45 -14.77
CA GLN A 49 5.21 5.13 -15.00
C GLN A 49 4.47 4.60 -13.77
N VAL A 50 5.03 4.75 -12.58
CA VAL A 50 4.35 4.35 -11.33
C VAL A 50 3.02 5.07 -11.18
N LYS A 51 2.94 6.35 -11.51
CA LYS A 51 1.71 7.15 -11.39
C LYS A 51 0.68 6.84 -12.47
N GLU A 52 1.12 6.48 -13.66
CA GLU A 52 0.25 6.23 -14.81
C GLU A 52 -0.24 4.79 -14.89
N GLN A 53 0.62 3.83 -14.54
CA GLN A 53 0.35 2.41 -14.77
C GLN A 53 -0.18 1.69 -13.52
N ILE A 54 0.26 2.10 -12.30
CA ILE A 54 -0.17 1.42 -11.09
C ILE A 54 -1.55 1.91 -10.64
N ARG A 55 -2.46 0.97 -10.48
CA ARG A 55 -3.83 1.16 -10.01
C ARG A 55 -4.19 0.15 -8.93
N TYR A 56 -5.38 0.29 -8.38
CA TYR A 56 -5.93 -0.69 -7.46
C TYR A 56 -6.72 -1.76 -8.22
N CYS A 57 -6.46 -3.03 -7.92
CA CYS A 57 -7.21 -4.15 -8.47
C CYS A 57 -8.70 -4.04 -8.13
N SER A 58 -9.56 -4.19 -9.13
CA SER A 58 -11.03 -4.13 -8.98
C SER A 58 -11.58 -5.19 -8.02
N VAL A 59 -10.88 -6.32 -7.84
CA VAL A 59 -11.31 -7.43 -6.98
C VAL A 59 -10.77 -7.29 -5.56
N CYS A 60 -9.45 -7.17 -5.37
CA CYS A 60 -8.82 -7.24 -4.05
C CYS A 60 -8.35 -5.89 -3.50
N SER A 61 -8.32 -4.85 -4.32
CA SER A 61 -7.76 -3.52 -4.02
C SER A 61 -6.24 -3.52 -3.73
N GLY A 62 -5.50 -4.57 -4.12
CA GLY A 62 -4.04 -4.57 -4.17
C GLY A 62 -3.50 -3.74 -5.32
N PHE A 63 -2.23 -3.35 -5.28
CA PHE A 63 -1.56 -2.67 -6.39
C PHE A 63 -1.41 -3.59 -7.60
N THR A 64 -1.66 -3.05 -8.79
CA THR A 64 -1.54 -3.78 -10.05
C THR A 64 -1.40 -2.84 -11.24
N ASP A 65 -0.79 -3.31 -12.29
CA ASP A 65 -0.75 -2.72 -13.63
C ASP A 65 -1.87 -3.29 -14.54
N ILE A 66 -2.31 -4.51 -14.27
CA ILE A 66 -3.35 -5.22 -15.03
C ILE A 66 -4.56 -5.50 -14.12
N ASP A 67 -5.77 -5.25 -14.57
CA ASP A 67 -6.98 -5.47 -13.79
C ASP A 67 -7.89 -6.55 -14.39
N PRO A 68 -8.24 -7.61 -13.65
CA PRO A 68 -7.82 -7.94 -12.27
C PRO A 68 -6.34 -8.28 -12.14
N CYS A 69 -5.76 -8.10 -10.92
CA CYS A 69 -4.35 -8.39 -10.69
C CYS A 69 -4.00 -9.86 -10.94
N ALA A 70 -2.71 -10.13 -11.17
CA ALA A 70 -2.20 -11.48 -11.44
C ALA A 70 -2.62 -12.51 -10.35
N ILE A 71 -2.72 -12.11 -9.08
CA ILE A 71 -3.19 -13.01 -8.02
C ILE A 71 -4.68 -13.34 -8.16
N CYS A 72 -5.51 -12.33 -8.42
CA CYS A 72 -6.96 -12.52 -8.53
C CYS A 72 -7.40 -13.23 -9.82
N SER A 73 -6.60 -13.17 -10.87
CA SER A 73 -6.87 -13.85 -12.16
C SER A 73 -6.25 -15.24 -12.27
N HIS A 74 -5.35 -15.61 -11.35
CA HIS A 74 -4.62 -16.86 -11.45
C HIS A 74 -5.49 -18.08 -11.08
N SER A 75 -5.62 -19.01 -12.01
CA SER A 75 -6.49 -20.19 -11.87
C SER A 75 -6.03 -21.20 -10.79
N SER A 76 -4.73 -21.23 -10.46
CA SER A 76 -4.22 -22.15 -9.42
C SER A 76 -4.36 -21.61 -8.00
N ARG A 77 -4.87 -20.39 -7.81
CA ARG A 77 -5.14 -19.84 -6.49
C ARG A 77 -6.45 -20.39 -5.91
N ASP A 78 -6.44 -20.63 -4.63
CA ASP A 78 -7.67 -20.97 -3.91
C ASP A 78 -8.51 -19.71 -3.67
N HIS A 79 -9.52 -19.53 -4.50
CA HIS A 79 -10.43 -18.38 -4.40
C HIS A 79 -11.42 -18.48 -3.23
N GLN A 80 -11.47 -19.61 -2.52
CA GLN A 80 -12.29 -19.80 -1.33
C GLN A 80 -11.59 -19.33 -0.06
N GLN A 81 -10.25 -19.18 -0.11
CA GLN A 81 -9.46 -18.64 0.99
C GLN A 81 -9.12 -17.17 0.73
N VAL A 82 -9.50 -16.28 1.64
CA VAL A 82 -9.24 -14.84 1.52
C VAL A 82 -8.44 -14.35 2.71
N CYS A 83 -7.24 -13.82 2.43
CA CYS A 83 -6.44 -13.12 3.43
C CYS A 83 -6.75 -11.62 3.40
N VAL A 84 -7.24 -11.09 4.50
CA VAL A 84 -7.61 -9.69 4.67
C VAL A 84 -6.43 -8.93 5.27
N VAL A 85 -5.98 -7.88 4.58
CA VAL A 85 -4.88 -7.01 5.01
C VAL A 85 -5.32 -5.55 5.06
N GLU A 86 -4.62 -4.73 5.83
CA GLU A 86 -4.95 -3.30 5.98
C GLU A 86 -4.56 -2.48 4.75
N GLN A 87 -3.34 -2.69 4.24
CA GLN A 87 -2.76 -1.90 3.17
C GLN A 87 -2.29 -2.79 2.01
N PRO A 88 -2.26 -2.29 0.76
CA PRO A 88 -1.81 -3.06 -0.40
C PRO A 88 -0.39 -3.60 -0.28
N ASN A 89 0.51 -2.87 0.38
CA ASN A 89 1.89 -3.26 0.60
C ASN A 89 2.05 -4.45 1.57
N ASN A 90 1.03 -4.74 2.40
CA ASN A 90 1.05 -5.91 3.28
C ASN A 90 0.96 -7.24 2.52
N ILE A 91 0.51 -7.22 1.26
CA ILE A 91 0.47 -8.41 0.41
C ILE A 91 1.88 -8.92 0.10
N PHE A 92 2.82 -8.03 -0.18
CA PHE A 92 4.16 -8.41 -0.65
C PHE A 92 4.94 -9.34 0.28
N PRO A 93 5.02 -9.10 1.61
CA PRO A 93 5.73 -10.01 2.51
C PRO A 93 5.05 -11.37 2.61
N ILE A 94 3.71 -11.43 2.53
CA ILE A 94 2.97 -12.70 2.56
C ILE A 94 3.24 -13.49 1.27
N GLU A 95 3.16 -12.85 0.12
CA GLU A 95 3.50 -13.47 -1.18
C GLU A 95 4.95 -13.94 -1.24
N LYS A 96 5.88 -13.14 -0.71
CA LYS A 96 7.30 -13.50 -0.64
C LYS A 96 7.56 -14.77 0.15
N SER A 97 6.72 -15.09 1.15
CA SER A 97 6.84 -16.35 1.91
C SER A 97 6.52 -17.59 1.07
N GLY A 98 5.72 -17.44 0.00
CA GLY A 98 5.30 -18.53 -0.88
C GLY A 98 4.36 -19.56 -0.26
N VAL A 99 3.98 -19.39 1.01
CA VAL A 99 3.16 -20.35 1.78
C VAL A 99 1.68 -20.19 1.46
N PHE A 100 1.18 -18.96 1.40
CA PHE A 100 -0.23 -18.70 1.18
C PHE A 100 -0.60 -18.88 -0.31
N LYS A 101 -1.64 -19.67 -0.55
CA LYS A 101 -2.11 -20.00 -1.91
C LYS A 101 -3.49 -19.44 -2.24
N GLY A 102 -4.12 -18.74 -1.29
CA GLY A 102 -5.40 -18.06 -1.49
C GLY A 102 -5.27 -16.71 -2.20
N VAL A 103 -6.30 -15.91 -2.07
CA VAL A 103 -6.39 -14.55 -2.63
C VAL A 103 -6.50 -13.52 -1.51
N TYR A 104 -6.39 -12.24 -1.85
CA TYR A 104 -6.36 -11.16 -0.86
C TYR A 104 -7.60 -10.27 -0.90
N HIS A 105 -7.80 -9.53 0.18
CA HIS A 105 -8.67 -8.38 0.24
C HIS A 105 -8.01 -7.27 1.06
N VAL A 106 -7.89 -6.08 0.48
CA VAL A 106 -7.28 -4.91 1.12
C VAL A 106 -8.37 -3.99 1.67
N LEU A 107 -8.29 -3.69 2.96
CA LEU A 107 -9.22 -2.81 3.65
C LEU A 107 -9.01 -1.34 3.34
N MET A 108 -7.82 -0.95 2.86
CA MET A 108 -7.38 0.43 2.61
C MET A 108 -7.20 1.27 3.89
N GLY A 109 -7.00 0.62 5.02
CA GLY A 109 -6.77 1.25 6.31
C GLY A 109 -7.09 0.33 7.47
N ALA A 110 -6.99 0.89 8.68
CA ALA A 110 -7.46 0.29 9.92
C ALA A 110 -8.51 1.20 10.55
N ILE A 111 -9.44 0.63 11.31
CA ILE A 111 -10.38 1.44 12.10
C ILE A 111 -9.55 2.22 13.12
N SER A 112 -9.66 3.53 13.14
CA SER A 112 -8.98 4.42 14.08
C SER A 112 -9.96 5.49 14.56
N PRO A 113 -10.63 5.28 15.70
CA PRO A 113 -11.58 6.26 16.23
C PRO A 113 -10.95 7.61 16.53
N LEU A 114 -9.66 7.63 16.91
CA LEU A 114 -8.91 8.86 17.19
C LEU A 114 -8.67 9.71 15.93
N ASP A 115 -8.49 9.03 14.78
CA ASP A 115 -8.31 9.69 13.49
C ASP A 115 -9.65 9.86 12.72
N GLY A 116 -10.77 9.51 13.34
CA GLY A 116 -12.09 9.56 12.72
C GLY A 116 -12.32 8.51 11.63
N ILE A 117 -11.49 7.46 11.57
CA ILE A 117 -11.62 6.40 10.58
C ILE A 117 -12.55 5.31 11.13
N GLY A 118 -13.76 5.31 10.64
CA GLY A 118 -14.76 4.29 10.95
C GLY A 118 -14.86 3.19 9.88
N PRO A 119 -15.76 2.21 10.08
CA PRO A 119 -15.97 1.12 9.14
C PRO A 119 -16.37 1.56 7.73
N GLU A 120 -17.02 2.74 7.61
CA GLU A 120 -17.53 3.27 6.34
C GLU A 120 -16.40 3.76 5.40
N GLN A 121 -15.25 4.12 5.94
CA GLN A 121 -14.06 4.53 5.18
C GLN A 121 -13.25 3.35 4.66
N LEU A 122 -13.54 2.14 5.15
CA LEU A 122 -12.82 0.92 4.77
C LEU A 122 -13.60 0.13 3.71
N ASN A 123 -12.87 -0.71 2.97
CA ASN A 123 -13.44 -1.59 1.94
C ASN A 123 -14.28 -2.77 2.52
N LEU A 124 -14.94 -2.59 3.68
CA LEU A 124 -15.71 -3.64 4.34
C LEU A 124 -16.97 -4.03 3.55
N LYS A 125 -17.65 -3.06 2.93
CA LYS A 125 -18.81 -3.36 2.06
C LYS A 125 -18.43 -4.26 0.89
N LYS A 126 -17.27 -4.01 0.28
CA LYS A 126 -16.74 -4.82 -0.82
C LYS A 126 -16.36 -6.23 -0.34
N LEU A 127 -15.78 -6.35 0.86
CA LEU A 127 -15.50 -7.65 1.48
C LEU A 127 -16.76 -8.44 1.74
N ARG A 128 -17.78 -7.82 2.34
CA ARG A 128 -19.08 -8.43 2.61
C ARG A 128 -19.73 -8.94 1.32
N ASN A 129 -19.83 -8.11 0.29
CA ASN A 129 -20.37 -8.53 -1.00
C ASN A 129 -19.60 -9.70 -1.62
N ARG A 130 -18.27 -9.74 -1.42
CA ARG A 130 -17.43 -10.83 -1.90
C ARG A 130 -17.70 -12.13 -1.16
N ILE A 131 -17.94 -12.06 0.17
CA ILE A 131 -18.29 -13.22 0.99
C ILE A 131 -19.67 -13.76 0.58
N GLU A 132 -20.66 -12.88 0.43
CA GLU A 132 -22.04 -13.24 0.07
C GLU A 132 -22.14 -13.84 -1.35
N ASN A 133 -21.40 -13.27 -2.32
CA ASN A 133 -21.50 -13.66 -3.73
C ASN A 133 -20.52 -14.74 -4.18
N LYS A 134 -19.45 -14.99 -3.42
CA LYS A 134 -18.46 -16.03 -3.69
C LYS A 134 -18.45 -16.99 -2.52
N LYS A 135 -18.38 -18.28 -2.79
CA LYS A 135 -18.30 -19.32 -1.75
C LYS A 135 -16.93 -19.23 -1.03
N ILE A 136 -16.75 -18.21 -0.19
CA ILE A 136 -15.57 -18.07 0.67
C ILE A 136 -15.74 -19.09 1.82
N SER A 137 -14.80 -20.00 1.95
CA SER A 137 -14.78 -21.01 3.02
C SER A 137 -13.92 -20.58 4.20
N GLU A 138 -12.92 -19.73 3.96
CA GLU A 138 -11.98 -19.29 4.97
C GLU A 138 -11.61 -17.83 4.83
N LEU A 139 -11.64 -17.10 5.94
CA LEU A 139 -11.23 -15.72 6.05
C LEU A 139 -10.08 -15.61 7.06
N ILE A 140 -8.89 -15.25 6.58
CA ILE A 140 -7.71 -15.05 7.41
C ILE A 140 -7.55 -13.54 7.63
N LEU A 141 -7.63 -13.10 8.88
CA LEU A 141 -7.44 -11.69 9.24
C LEU A 141 -5.95 -11.46 9.55
N ALA A 142 -5.23 -10.85 8.61
CA ALA A 142 -3.84 -10.45 8.74
C ALA A 142 -3.73 -8.93 8.94
N THR A 143 -4.51 -8.41 9.87
CA THR A 143 -4.49 -7.01 10.30
C THR A 143 -3.59 -6.83 11.51
N ASN A 144 -3.13 -5.59 11.74
CA ASN A 144 -2.28 -5.30 12.88
C ASN A 144 -3.09 -5.37 14.19
N PRO A 145 -2.74 -6.25 15.14
CA PRO A 145 -3.48 -6.39 16.40
C PRO A 145 -3.26 -5.21 17.37
N VAL A 146 -2.26 -4.35 17.12
CA VAL A 146 -1.86 -3.28 18.05
C VAL A 146 -2.87 -2.13 18.13
N SER A 147 -3.76 -2.00 17.14
CA SER A 147 -4.68 -0.87 17.04
C SER A 147 -5.75 -0.80 18.17
N TYR A 148 -5.94 -1.87 18.94
CA TYR A 148 -7.07 -1.98 19.87
C TYR A 148 -6.77 -2.55 21.26
N THR A 149 -5.53 -2.74 21.64
CA THR A 149 -5.19 -3.28 22.97
C THR A 149 -5.61 -2.37 24.15
N HIS A 150 -5.99 -1.12 23.88
CA HIS A 150 -6.51 -0.17 24.87
C HIS A 150 -8.05 -0.07 24.88
N LEU A 151 -8.73 -0.74 23.95
CA LEU A 151 -10.18 -0.92 23.97
C LEU A 151 -10.56 -2.20 24.74
N THR A 152 -9.97 -2.40 25.89
CA THR A 152 -10.50 -3.40 26.83
C THR A 152 -11.91 -2.96 27.20
N LEU A 153 -12.85 -3.88 27.04
CA LEU A 153 -14.22 -3.71 27.57
C LEU A 153 -14.09 -3.32 29.07
N PRO A 154 -14.87 -2.32 29.54
CA PRO A 154 -14.91 -2.06 30.96
C PRO A 154 -15.33 -3.36 31.65
N THR A 155 -14.48 -3.87 32.52
CA THR A 155 -14.86 -4.93 33.44
C THR A 155 -16.00 -4.40 34.27
N SER A 156 -17.19 -4.91 34.06
CA SER A 156 -18.31 -4.70 34.98
C SER A 156 -17.94 -5.36 36.30
N ASP A 157 -17.70 -4.54 37.35
CA ASP A 157 -17.73 -4.97 38.72
C ASP A 157 -19.15 -5.38 39.13
#